data_0521186dcd548a25d666fd58306370c2
#
_entry.id   0521186dcd548a25d666fd58306370c2
#
_cell.length_a   1.000
_cell.length_b   1.000
_cell.length_c   1.000
_cell.angle_alpha   90.00
_cell.angle_beta   90.00
_cell.angle_gamma   90.00
#
_symmetry.space_group_name_H-M   'P 1'
#
loop_
_entity.id
_entity.type
_entity.pdbx_description
1 polymer ?
#
loop_
_entity_poly.entity_id
_entity_poly.type
_entity_poly.pdbx_seq_one_letter_code
_entity_poly.pdbx_strand_id
1 'polypeptide(L)'
;MNSSNSSSNPAIRIGLAANRAHQDAANSALVQLLTGGQTAIETHLKPQIVVVGRTLDAMQSHGLLSGYPHIERFPYGREGGLMMLVSRVVETDPAKALDAIIYLIDPVDPSSNFPEALALKRQCIIHGKPFLSTLAGAREWLELEAVALGARPDPTLDAVFDFENESIALIAHDALKDKMLALAEQHFDLLDRFKMRCATGTTGGLLNKLAQKIKGEQAGKNWVTPYRSGPLGGDAQIAELILNRQCRRVLFLEDPHVARQHEADIQLLDRAARTVSDYASCRSDVQGVDRWLNLLALRGQMS
;
A
#
# COMPACT_ATOMS: atom_id res chain seq x y z
N MET A 1 20.22 -25.02 -34.93
CA MET A 1 20.13 -25.03 -33.45
C MET A 1 19.93 -23.59 -33.01
N ASN A 2 18.69 -23.15 -32.93
CA ASN A 2 18.34 -21.80 -32.46
C ASN A 2 17.96 -21.91 -30.99
N SER A 3 18.87 -21.51 -30.15
CA SER A 3 18.58 -21.26 -28.72
C SER A 3 17.78 -19.98 -28.61
N SER A 4 16.47 -20.10 -28.43
CA SER A 4 15.59 -19.00 -28.01
C SER A 4 15.98 -18.55 -26.61
N ASN A 5 16.72 -17.46 -26.51
CA ASN A 5 16.87 -16.70 -25.27
C ASN A 5 15.50 -16.12 -24.92
N SER A 6 14.74 -16.82 -24.11
CA SER A 6 13.64 -16.23 -23.35
C SER A 6 14.29 -15.34 -22.27
N SER A 7 14.35 -14.03 -22.53
CA SER A 7 14.61 -13.05 -21.48
C SER A 7 13.46 -13.12 -20.49
N SER A 8 13.57 -13.99 -19.46
CA SER A 8 12.69 -13.96 -18.31
C SER A 8 12.87 -12.61 -17.64
N ASN A 9 11.81 -11.78 -17.64
CA ASN A 9 11.72 -10.64 -16.73
C ASN A 9 12.15 -11.10 -15.33
N PRO A 10 12.99 -10.33 -14.61
CA PRO A 10 13.35 -10.72 -13.26
C PRO A 10 12.08 -10.88 -12.45
N ALA A 11 11.90 -12.06 -11.85
CA ALA A 11 10.74 -12.34 -11.03
C ALA A 11 10.65 -11.30 -9.89
N ILE A 12 9.48 -10.68 -9.71
CA ILE A 12 9.20 -9.78 -8.60
C ILE A 12 9.54 -10.49 -7.29
N ARG A 13 10.22 -9.79 -6.37
CA ARG A 13 10.60 -10.33 -5.06
C ARG A 13 9.80 -9.64 -3.97
N ILE A 14 9.06 -10.40 -3.19
CA ILE A 14 8.17 -9.90 -2.15
C ILE A 14 8.65 -10.38 -0.79
N GLY A 15 8.81 -9.45 0.16
CA GLY A 15 8.98 -9.80 1.57
C GLY A 15 7.60 -9.95 2.22
N LEU A 16 7.36 -11.06 2.92
CA LEU A 16 6.09 -11.36 3.57
C LEU A 16 6.28 -11.58 5.07
N ALA A 17 5.56 -10.80 5.87
CA ALA A 17 5.45 -10.93 7.31
C ALA A 17 4.01 -10.65 7.77
N ALA A 18 3.64 -11.18 8.92
CA ALA A 18 2.37 -10.89 9.58
C ALA A 18 2.52 -10.94 11.10
N ASN A 19 1.80 -10.08 11.84
CA ASN A 19 1.66 -10.22 13.27
C ASN A 19 0.76 -11.43 13.63
N ARG A 20 0.83 -11.87 14.88
CA ARG A 20 0.13 -13.09 15.33
C ARG A 20 -1.37 -13.05 15.08
N ALA A 21 -2.03 -11.91 15.35
CA ALA A 21 -3.46 -11.76 15.12
C ALA A 21 -3.88 -11.97 13.66
N HIS A 22 -2.95 -11.81 12.72
CA HIS A 22 -3.17 -12.01 11.30
C HIS A 22 -2.73 -13.39 10.78
N GLN A 23 -2.34 -14.33 11.66
CA GLN A 23 -1.82 -15.65 11.29
C GLN A 23 -2.69 -16.83 11.74
N ASP A 24 -3.17 -16.79 12.99
CA ASP A 24 -3.60 -18.00 13.70
C ASP A 24 -5.02 -18.46 13.34
N ALA A 25 -5.94 -17.54 13.05
CA ALA A 25 -7.32 -17.90 12.72
C ALA A 25 -7.50 -18.35 11.27
N ALA A 26 -8.44 -19.27 11.04
CA ALA A 26 -8.78 -19.78 9.70
C ALA A 26 -9.27 -18.69 8.73
N ASN A 27 -9.77 -17.58 9.26
CA ASN A 27 -10.16 -16.39 8.49
C ASN A 27 -9.22 -15.21 8.72
N SER A 28 -7.98 -15.45 9.17
CA SER A 28 -6.99 -14.41 9.39
C SER A 28 -6.66 -13.64 8.10
N ALA A 29 -6.10 -12.45 8.24
CA ALA A 29 -5.74 -11.63 7.08
C ALA A 29 -4.74 -12.35 6.15
N LEU A 30 -3.81 -13.14 6.70
CA LEU A 30 -2.86 -13.93 5.91
C LEU A 30 -3.58 -14.99 5.08
N VAL A 31 -4.52 -15.73 5.68
CA VAL A 31 -5.31 -16.75 4.98
C VAL A 31 -6.14 -16.11 3.88
N GLN A 32 -6.86 -15.03 4.19
CA GLN A 32 -7.67 -14.33 3.20
C GLN A 32 -6.84 -13.76 2.03
N LEU A 33 -5.65 -13.21 2.32
CA LEU A 33 -4.76 -12.65 1.31
C LEU A 33 -4.26 -13.73 0.35
N LEU A 34 -3.71 -14.82 0.89
CA LEU A 34 -3.04 -15.83 0.08
C LEU A 34 -4.03 -16.76 -0.63
N THR A 35 -5.20 -17.02 -0.03
CA THR A 35 -6.26 -17.77 -0.71
C THR A 35 -6.89 -16.93 -1.84
N GLY A 36 -7.26 -15.67 -1.56
CA GLY A 36 -7.84 -14.79 -2.58
C GLY A 36 -6.84 -14.36 -3.66
N GLY A 37 -5.56 -14.24 -3.30
CA GLY A 37 -4.50 -13.86 -4.24
C GLY A 37 -3.79 -15.04 -4.92
N GLN A 38 -4.20 -16.28 -4.68
CA GLN A 38 -3.49 -17.47 -5.17
C GLN A 38 -3.29 -17.46 -6.68
N THR A 39 -4.34 -17.20 -7.45
CA THR A 39 -4.26 -17.13 -8.92
C THR A 39 -3.31 -16.03 -9.39
N ALA A 40 -3.39 -14.84 -8.78
CA ALA A 40 -2.48 -13.74 -9.09
C ALA A 40 -1.02 -14.14 -8.84
N ILE A 41 -0.74 -14.78 -7.71
CA ILE A 41 0.60 -15.21 -7.31
C ILE A 41 1.11 -16.35 -8.22
N GLU A 42 0.38 -17.45 -8.33
CA GLU A 42 0.87 -18.68 -8.98
C GLU A 42 0.85 -18.60 -10.50
N THR A 43 -0.06 -17.82 -11.09
CA THR A 43 -0.28 -17.78 -12.54
C THR A 43 0.38 -16.57 -13.19
N HIS A 44 0.22 -15.39 -12.60
CA HIS A 44 0.61 -14.12 -13.22
C HIS A 44 1.93 -13.56 -12.71
N LEU A 45 2.02 -13.21 -11.42
CA LEU A 45 3.19 -12.57 -10.85
C LEU A 45 4.38 -13.53 -10.72
N LYS A 46 4.15 -14.74 -10.30
CA LYS A 46 5.16 -15.78 -10.01
C LYS A 46 6.34 -15.24 -9.18
N PRO A 47 6.09 -14.54 -8.06
CA PRO A 47 7.12 -13.85 -7.32
C PRO A 47 8.03 -14.83 -6.58
N GLN A 48 9.27 -14.41 -6.33
CA GLN A 48 10.04 -14.97 -5.22
C GLN A 48 9.49 -14.38 -3.92
N ILE A 49 9.01 -15.21 -3.01
CA ILE A 49 8.45 -14.76 -1.72
C ILE A 49 9.42 -15.11 -0.59
N VAL A 50 9.96 -14.08 0.06
CA VAL A 50 10.81 -14.22 1.23
C VAL A 50 9.93 -14.05 2.47
N VAL A 51 9.81 -15.11 3.28
CA VAL A 51 8.83 -15.18 4.37
C VAL A 51 9.50 -15.28 5.71
N VAL A 52 9.15 -14.42 6.67
CA VAL A 52 9.62 -14.49 8.06
C VAL A 52 9.09 -15.77 8.75
N GLY A 53 9.95 -16.45 9.50
CA GLY A 53 9.76 -17.82 9.97
C GLY A 53 8.38 -18.14 10.53
N ARG A 54 7.86 -17.33 11.48
CA ARG A 54 6.52 -17.58 12.05
C ARG A 54 5.39 -17.44 11.02
N THR A 55 5.50 -16.48 10.10
CA THR A 55 4.52 -16.32 9.03
C THR A 55 4.53 -17.54 8.12
N LEU A 56 5.71 -18.10 7.82
CA LEU A 56 5.81 -19.31 7.03
C LEU A 56 5.22 -20.52 7.76
N ASP A 57 5.45 -20.65 9.07
CA ASP A 57 4.83 -21.74 9.86
C ASP A 57 3.30 -21.65 9.80
N ALA A 58 2.73 -20.45 9.87
CA ALA A 58 1.29 -20.23 9.71
C ALA A 58 0.80 -20.58 8.28
N MET A 59 1.56 -20.18 7.24
CA MET A 59 1.25 -20.61 5.87
C MET A 59 1.19 -22.12 5.72
N GLN A 60 2.16 -22.82 6.27
CA GLN A 60 2.24 -24.29 6.23
C GLN A 60 1.06 -24.93 7.00
N SER A 61 0.74 -24.42 8.20
CA SER A 61 -0.36 -24.95 9.01
C SER A 61 -1.73 -24.81 8.36
N HIS A 62 -1.92 -23.75 7.54
CA HIS A 62 -3.15 -23.51 6.78
C HIS A 62 -3.08 -24.05 5.34
N GLY A 63 -2.00 -24.71 4.93
CA GLY A 63 -1.83 -25.24 3.57
C GLY A 63 -1.77 -24.18 2.47
N LEU A 64 -1.36 -22.94 2.80
CA LEU A 64 -1.34 -21.80 1.87
C LEU A 64 -0.14 -21.92 0.93
N LEU A 65 -0.37 -21.72 -0.37
CA LEU A 65 0.64 -21.84 -1.44
C LEU A 65 1.42 -23.16 -1.35
N SER A 66 0.74 -24.25 -0.98
CA SER A 66 1.35 -25.57 -0.87
C SER A 66 1.88 -26.03 -2.22
N GLY A 67 3.19 -26.31 -2.28
CA GLY A 67 3.84 -26.67 -3.53
C GLY A 67 4.31 -25.51 -4.39
N TYR A 68 4.09 -24.26 -4.00
CA TYR A 68 4.65 -23.11 -4.71
C TYR A 68 6.18 -23.09 -4.55
N PRO A 69 6.97 -23.13 -5.66
CA PRO A 69 8.40 -23.45 -5.57
C PRO A 69 9.29 -22.26 -5.17
N HIS A 70 8.75 -21.04 -5.18
CA HIS A 70 9.54 -19.81 -5.04
C HIS A 70 9.36 -19.17 -3.65
N ILE A 71 9.42 -19.98 -2.57
CA ILE A 71 9.37 -19.51 -1.18
C ILE A 71 10.75 -19.66 -0.54
N GLU A 72 11.27 -18.56 0.01
CA GLU A 72 12.49 -18.51 0.81
C GLU A 72 12.13 -18.25 2.28
N ARG A 73 12.63 -19.11 3.20
CA ARG A 73 12.42 -18.95 4.63
C ARG A 73 13.46 -17.99 5.21
N PHE A 74 13.01 -16.95 5.91
CA PHE A 74 13.83 -16.13 6.80
C PHE A 74 13.69 -16.60 8.27
N PRO A 75 14.64 -16.23 9.15
CA PRO A 75 14.55 -16.50 10.58
C PRO A 75 13.26 -15.93 11.20
N TYR A 76 12.95 -16.35 12.41
CA TYR A 76 11.87 -15.72 13.19
C TYR A 76 12.16 -14.24 13.45
N GLY A 77 11.12 -13.44 13.69
CA GLY A 77 11.26 -12.03 13.98
C GLY A 77 12.23 -11.76 15.14
N ARG A 78 12.12 -12.52 16.25
CA ARG A 78 13.03 -12.47 17.39
C ARG A 78 14.49 -12.86 17.08
N GLU A 79 14.73 -13.51 15.97
CA GLU A 79 16.05 -13.94 15.47
C GLU A 79 16.56 -13.02 14.35
N GLY A 80 15.90 -11.87 14.16
CA GLY A 80 16.31 -10.86 13.19
C GLY A 80 15.64 -10.97 11.81
N GLY A 81 14.59 -11.78 11.64
CA GLY A 81 13.93 -11.96 10.35
C GLY A 81 13.42 -10.65 9.73
N LEU A 82 12.84 -9.75 10.56
CA LEU A 82 12.42 -8.43 10.07
C LEU A 82 13.61 -7.54 9.69
N MET A 83 14.71 -7.57 10.46
CA MET A 83 15.94 -6.85 10.11
C MET A 83 16.54 -7.32 8.78
N MET A 84 16.45 -8.61 8.51
CA MET A 84 16.87 -9.15 7.22
C MET A 84 15.98 -8.67 6.07
N LEU A 85 14.67 -8.50 6.27
CA LEU A 85 13.81 -7.85 5.28
C LEU A 85 14.24 -6.40 5.03
N VAL A 86 14.58 -5.63 6.09
CA VAL A 86 15.12 -4.27 5.93
C VAL A 86 16.38 -4.29 5.07
N SER A 87 17.33 -5.20 5.35
CA SER A 87 18.56 -5.36 4.56
C SER A 87 18.27 -5.67 3.09
N ARG A 88 17.25 -6.51 2.81
CA ARG A 88 16.87 -6.84 1.43
C ARG A 88 16.14 -5.71 0.71
N VAL A 89 15.49 -4.81 1.42
CA VAL A 89 14.90 -3.59 0.81
C VAL A 89 15.99 -2.66 0.29
N VAL A 90 17.09 -2.50 1.03
CA VAL A 90 18.21 -1.61 0.66
C VAL A 90 19.28 -2.30 -0.20
N GLU A 91 19.11 -3.58 -0.50
CA GLU A 91 20.06 -4.36 -1.29
C GLU A 91 20.19 -3.82 -2.73
N THR A 92 21.40 -3.75 -3.22
CA THR A 92 21.70 -3.26 -4.57
C THR A 92 21.82 -4.38 -5.60
N ASP A 93 22.06 -5.62 -5.18
CA ASP A 93 22.04 -6.79 -6.04
C ASP A 93 20.58 -7.13 -6.43
N PRO A 94 20.18 -6.96 -7.70
CA PRO A 94 18.81 -7.25 -8.15
C PRO A 94 18.37 -8.70 -7.89
N ALA A 95 19.33 -9.63 -7.78
CA ALA A 95 19.04 -11.02 -7.49
C ALA A 95 18.62 -11.26 -6.03
N LYS A 96 18.80 -10.27 -5.16
CA LYS A 96 18.50 -10.35 -3.72
C LYS A 96 17.56 -9.25 -3.23
N ALA A 97 17.54 -8.11 -3.92
CA ALA A 97 16.71 -6.97 -3.57
C ALA A 97 15.22 -7.34 -3.55
N LEU A 98 14.47 -6.84 -2.58
CA LEU A 98 13.01 -6.95 -2.56
C LEU A 98 12.39 -5.77 -3.31
N ASP A 99 11.32 -6.03 -4.04
CA ASP A 99 10.57 -5.04 -4.82
C ASP A 99 9.37 -4.51 -4.05
N ALA A 100 8.81 -5.30 -3.13
CA ALA A 100 7.68 -4.91 -2.30
C ALA A 100 7.73 -5.64 -0.95
N ILE A 101 7.08 -5.04 0.04
CA ILE A 101 6.87 -5.63 1.36
C ILE A 101 5.38 -5.72 1.65
N ILE A 102 4.92 -6.91 1.98
CA ILE A 102 3.62 -7.16 2.62
C ILE A 102 3.90 -7.51 4.08
N TYR A 103 3.57 -6.61 4.98
CA TYR A 103 3.65 -6.85 6.42
C TYR A 103 2.29 -6.57 7.05
N LEU A 104 1.49 -7.61 7.26
CA LEU A 104 0.18 -7.50 7.88
C LEU A 104 0.35 -7.15 9.37
N ILE A 105 0.10 -5.89 9.71
CA ILE A 105 0.39 -5.33 11.02
C ILE A 105 -0.89 -5.25 11.86
N ASP A 106 -0.84 -5.86 13.04
CA ASP A 106 -1.79 -5.61 14.12
C ASP A 106 -1.37 -4.35 14.89
N PRO A 107 -2.18 -3.28 14.90
CA PRO A 107 -1.81 -2.01 15.54
C PRO A 107 -1.73 -2.09 17.07
N VAL A 108 -2.21 -3.16 17.70
CA VAL A 108 -2.12 -3.36 19.15
C VAL A 108 -0.98 -4.31 19.56
N ASP A 109 -0.35 -5.01 18.60
CA ASP A 109 0.83 -5.82 18.87
C ASP A 109 2.04 -4.90 19.17
N PRO A 110 2.69 -5.02 20.34
CA PRO A 110 3.85 -4.20 20.69
C PRO A 110 4.99 -4.28 19.66
N SER A 111 5.15 -5.41 18.98
CA SER A 111 6.20 -5.60 17.97
C SER A 111 6.03 -4.72 16.75
N SER A 112 4.83 -4.18 16.51
CA SER A 112 4.56 -3.24 15.42
C SER A 112 5.32 -1.92 15.56
N ASN A 113 5.75 -1.58 16.76
CA ASN A 113 6.52 -0.38 17.09
C ASN A 113 8.01 -0.66 17.32
N PHE A 114 8.49 -1.86 17.08
CA PHE A 114 9.90 -2.17 17.19
C PHE A 114 10.71 -1.45 16.10
N PRO A 115 11.98 -1.10 16.38
CA PRO A 115 12.82 -0.35 15.45
C PRO A 115 12.88 -0.95 14.04
N GLU A 116 12.92 -2.27 13.93
CA GLU A 116 12.95 -2.97 12.64
C GLU A 116 11.66 -2.83 11.84
N ALA A 117 10.49 -2.78 12.48
CA ALA A 117 9.20 -2.57 11.81
C ALA A 117 9.10 -1.13 11.26
N LEU A 118 9.53 -0.15 12.05
CA LEU A 118 9.58 1.26 11.64
C LEU A 118 10.64 1.49 10.56
N ALA A 119 11.82 0.88 10.70
CA ALA A 119 12.89 0.95 9.71
C ALA A 119 12.45 0.33 8.38
N LEU A 120 11.72 -0.78 8.41
CA LEU A 120 11.24 -1.45 7.20
C LEU A 120 10.33 -0.53 6.38
N LYS A 121 9.33 0.10 7.01
CA LYS A 121 8.48 1.09 6.34
C LYS A 121 9.31 2.25 5.79
N ARG A 122 10.17 2.84 6.62
CA ARG A 122 11.00 3.98 6.23
C ARG A 122 11.89 3.67 5.03
N GLN A 123 12.55 2.51 5.02
CA GLN A 123 13.42 2.13 3.90
C GLN A 123 12.60 1.85 2.62
N CYS A 124 11.41 1.30 2.73
CA CYS A 124 10.51 1.17 1.58
C CYS A 124 10.19 2.55 0.98
N ILE A 125 9.85 3.55 1.80
CA ILE A 125 9.57 4.92 1.33
C ILE A 125 10.79 5.54 0.66
N ILE A 126 11.99 5.42 1.26
CA ILE A 126 13.25 5.96 0.70
C ILE A 126 13.57 5.34 -0.67
N HIS A 127 13.32 4.05 -0.83
CA HIS A 127 13.65 3.31 -2.05
C HIS A 127 12.49 3.18 -3.04
N GLY A 128 11.35 3.88 -2.80
CA GLY A 128 10.18 3.85 -3.68
C GLY A 128 9.57 2.45 -3.84
N LYS A 129 9.62 1.63 -2.77
CA LYS A 129 9.10 0.26 -2.76
C LYS A 129 7.78 0.20 -1.98
N PRO A 130 6.73 -0.44 -2.52
CA PRO A 130 5.46 -0.58 -1.82
C PRO A 130 5.63 -1.23 -0.44
N PHE A 131 5.06 -0.59 0.59
CA PHE A 131 4.91 -1.13 1.94
C PHE A 131 3.43 -1.31 2.25
N LEU A 132 2.97 -2.55 2.25
CA LEU A 132 1.55 -2.92 2.34
C LEU A 132 1.28 -3.51 3.71
N SER A 133 0.68 -2.71 4.61
CA SER A 133 0.49 -3.09 6.01
C SER A 133 -0.93 -3.53 6.37
N THR A 134 -1.84 -3.57 5.39
CA THR A 134 -3.24 -3.95 5.57
C THR A 134 -3.65 -5.03 4.56
N LEU A 135 -4.65 -5.82 4.90
CA LEU A 135 -5.23 -6.82 4.00
C LEU A 135 -5.76 -6.17 2.71
N ALA A 136 -6.54 -5.09 2.87
CA ALA A 136 -7.12 -4.37 1.72
C ALA A 136 -6.04 -3.85 0.77
N GLY A 137 -4.99 -3.20 1.32
CA GLY A 137 -3.88 -2.68 0.51
C GLY A 137 -3.09 -3.78 -0.21
N ALA A 138 -2.85 -4.91 0.45
CA ALA A 138 -2.13 -6.04 -0.14
C ALA A 138 -2.96 -6.74 -1.23
N ARG A 139 -4.26 -6.96 -1.02
CA ARG A 139 -5.16 -7.53 -2.04
C ARG A 139 -5.26 -6.64 -3.28
N GLU A 140 -5.47 -5.35 -3.06
CA GLU A 140 -5.53 -4.37 -4.15
C GLU A 140 -4.22 -4.33 -4.96
N TRP A 141 -3.08 -4.40 -4.29
CA TRP A 141 -1.77 -4.42 -4.94
C TRP A 141 -1.57 -5.69 -5.78
N LEU A 142 -1.88 -6.88 -5.22
CA LEU A 142 -1.78 -8.15 -5.97
C LEU A 142 -2.66 -8.14 -7.22
N GLU A 143 -3.90 -7.67 -7.11
CA GLU A 143 -4.83 -7.54 -8.23
C GLU A 143 -4.25 -6.63 -9.33
N LEU A 144 -3.83 -5.43 -8.96
CA LEU A 144 -3.34 -4.44 -9.92
C LEU A 144 -2.04 -4.89 -10.60
N GLU A 145 -1.12 -5.50 -9.87
CA GLU A 145 0.10 -6.05 -10.47
C GLU A 145 -0.19 -7.23 -11.40
N ALA A 146 -1.16 -8.08 -11.07
CA ALA A 146 -1.59 -9.16 -11.96
C ALA A 146 -2.22 -8.61 -13.25
N VAL A 147 -3.07 -7.59 -13.15
CA VAL A 147 -3.65 -6.89 -14.31
C VAL A 147 -2.57 -6.26 -15.18
N ALA A 148 -1.54 -5.66 -14.59
CA ALA A 148 -0.38 -5.12 -15.33
C ALA A 148 0.37 -6.18 -16.15
N LEU A 149 0.29 -7.45 -15.73
CA LEU A 149 0.87 -8.60 -16.42
C LEU A 149 -0.14 -9.33 -17.34
N GLY A 150 -1.27 -8.71 -17.61
CA GLY A 150 -2.27 -9.21 -18.55
C GLY A 150 -3.33 -10.14 -17.93
N ALA A 151 -3.44 -10.20 -16.58
CA ALA A 151 -4.57 -10.86 -15.96
C ALA A 151 -5.88 -10.11 -16.28
N ARG A 152 -6.98 -10.84 -16.38
CA ARG A 152 -8.31 -10.21 -16.36
C ARG A 152 -8.62 -9.73 -14.95
N PRO A 153 -9.27 -8.55 -14.80
CA PRO A 153 -9.76 -8.09 -13.51
C PRO A 153 -10.61 -9.15 -12.80
N ASP A 154 -10.39 -9.34 -11.51
CA ASP A 154 -11.21 -10.23 -10.69
C ASP A 154 -12.56 -9.55 -10.38
N PRO A 155 -13.70 -10.07 -10.88
CA PRO A 155 -15.01 -9.46 -10.65
C PRO A 155 -15.41 -9.42 -9.16
N THR A 156 -14.85 -10.29 -8.33
CA THR A 156 -15.14 -10.29 -6.88
C THR A 156 -14.59 -9.05 -6.17
N LEU A 157 -13.66 -8.34 -6.83
CA LEU A 157 -13.06 -7.11 -6.34
C LEU A 157 -13.67 -5.83 -6.94
N ASP A 158 -14.65 -5.93 -7.87
CA ASP A 158 -15.21 -4.76 -8.53
C ASP A 158 -15.79 -3.74 -7.55
N ALA A 159 -16.43 -4.19 -6.48
CA ALA A 159 -16.93 -3.30 -5.43
C ALA A 159 -15.81 -2.50 -4.70
N VAL A 160 -14.57 -3.01 -4.71
CA VAL A 160 -13.41 -2.31 -4.15
C VAL A 160 -12.93 -1.19 -5.07
N PHE A 161 -13.23 -1.27 -6.37
CA PHE A 161 -12.81 -0.31 -7.40
C PHE A 161 -13.96 0.58 -7.89
N ASP A 162 -15.09 0.59 -7.19
CA ASP A 162 -16.22 1.49 -7.45
C ASP A 162 -15.95 2.88 -6.85
N PHE A 163 -15.17 3.68 -7.57
CA PHE A 163 -14.70 4.99 -7.11
C PHE A 163 -15.83 6.00 -6.90
N GLU A 164 -16.94 5.87 -7.64
CA GLU A 164 -18.10 6.76 -7.50
C GLU A 164 -18.79 6.62 -6.14
N ASN A 165 -18.55 5.51 -5.44
CA ASN A 165 -19.03 5.26 -4.08
C ASN A 165 -17.92 5.31 -3.01
N GLU A 166 -16.67 5.55 -3.41
CA GLU A 166 -15.50 5.52 -2.54
C GLU A 166 -14.91 6.90 -2.28
N SER A 167 -14.21 7.01 -1.16
CA SER A 167 -13.50 8.23 -0.75
C SER A 167 -12.00 8.01 -0.72
N ILE A 168 -11.25 9.08 -1.00
CA ILE A 168 -9.79 9.10 -0.98
C ILE A 168 -9.28 10.30 -0.20
N ALA A 169 -8.25 10.09 0.64
CA ALA A 169 -7.53 11.14 1.33
C ALA A 169 -6.20 11.44 0.63
N LEU A 170 -5.92 12.73 0.41
CA LEU A 170 -4.72 13.24 -0.26
C LEU A 170 -3.93 14.10 0.72
N ILE A 171 -2.88 13.54 1.29
CA ILE A 171 -2.09 14.15 2.36
C ILE A 171 -0.63 14.17 1.97
N ALA A 172 0.09 15.23 2.29
CA ALA A 172 1.52 15.31 2.05
C ALA A 172 2.22 16.14 3.13
N HIS A 173 3.42 15.73 3.51
CA HIS A 173 4.34 16.58 4.24
C HIS A 173 4.69 17.83 3.42
N ASP A 174 5.12 18.89 4.08
CA ASP A 174 5.37 20.20 3.44
C ASP A 174 6.34 20.09 2.25
N ALA A 175 7.42 19.34 2.40
CA ALA A 175 8.41 19.12 1.34
C ALA A 175 7.87 18.33 0.13
N LEU A 176 6.73 17.64 0.27
CA LEU A 176 6.15 16.78 -0.77
C LEU A 176 4.83 17.30 -1.35
N LYS A 177 4.38 18.49 -0.95
CA LYS A 177 3.14 19.10 -1.47
C LYS A 177 3.18 19.30 -2.99
N ASP A 178 4.31 19.75 -3.53
CA ASP A 178 4.47 19.91 -4.98
C ASP A 178 4.40 18.57 -5.71
N LYS A 179 4.90 17.49 -5.10
CA LYS A 179 4.75 16.13 -5.64
C LYS A 179 3.30 15.66 -5.62
N MET A 180 2.57 15.95 -4.53
CA MET A 180 1.13 15.66 -4.46
C MET A 180 0.35 16.42 -5.52
N LEU A 181 0.67 17.70 -5.76
CA LEU A 181 0.01 18.49 -6.81
C LEU A 181 0.31 17.93 -8.20
N ALA A 182 1.56 17.57 -8.48
CA ALA A 182 1.95 16.97 -9.76
C ALA A 182 1.21 15.64 -10.02
N LEU A 183 1.13 14.77 -9.01
CA LEU A 183 0.36 13.52 -9.10
C LEU A 183 -1.15 13.80 -9.32
N ALA A 184 -1.70 14.77 -8.60
CA ALA A 184 -3.11 15.12 -8.73
C ALA A 184 -3.43 15.74 -10.10
N GLU A 185 -2.52 16.50 -10.69
CA GLU A 185 -2.65 17.05 -12.05
C GLU A 185 -2.57 15.94 -13.10
N GLN A 186 -1.58 15.07 -12.99
CA GLN A 186 -1.35 13.96 -13.93
C GLN A 186 -2.52 12.96 -13.95
N HIS A 187 -3.12 12.69 -12.80
CA HIS A 187 -4.19 11.70 -12.64
C HIS A 187 -5.55 12.35 -12.32
N PHE A 188 -5.74 13.58 -12.76
CA PHE A 188 -6.90 14.40 -12.36
C PHE A 188 -8.23 13.72 -12.67
N ASP A 189 -8.40 13.20 -13.89
CA ASP A 189 -9.64 12.57 -14.34
C ASP A 189 -9.99 11.32 -13.53
N LEU A 190 -8.98 10.54 -13.16
CA LEU A 190 -9.18 9.37 -12.29
C LEU A 190 -9.58 9.80 -10.87
N LEU A 191 -8.88 10.78 -10.30
CA LEU A 191 -9.19 11.29 -8.97
C LEU A 191 -10.54 12.01 -8.91
N ASP A 192 -10.97 12.63 -10.01
CA ASP A 192 -12.28 13.29 -10.12
C ASP A 192 -13.46 12.30 -10.04
N ARG A 193 -13.24 11.02 -10.36
CA ARG A 193 -14.25 9.95 -10.26
C ARG A 193 -14.58 9.57 -8.81
N PHE A 194 -13.69 9.83 -7.84
CA PHE A 194 -13.99 9.50 -6.47
C PHE A 194 -15.16 10.34 -5.93
N LYS A 195 -16.09 9.69 -5.23
CA LYS A 195 -17.23 10.34 -4.59
C LYS A 195 -16.81 11.50 -3.69
N MET A 196 -15.79 11.29 -2.88
CA MET A 196 -15.24 12.28 -1.99
C MET A 196 -13.70 12.24 -2.02
N ARG A 197 -13.10 13.41 -2.14
CA ARG A 197 -11.67 13.64 -1.91
C ARG A 197 -11.54 14.49 -0.66
N CYS A 198 -10.71 14.08 0.29
CA CYS A 198 -10.40 14.87 1.47
C CYS A 198 -8.89 15.09 1.60
N ALA A 199 -8.49 16.14 2.31
CA ALA A 199 -7.09 16.46 2.54
C ALA A 199 -6.92 17.28 3.81
N THR A 200 -5.71 17.32 4.36
CA THR A 200 -5.37 18.26 5.43
C THR A 200 -5.27 19.70 4.88
N GLY A 201 -5.51 20.68 5.73
CA GLY A 201 -5.87 22.06 5.36
C GLY A 201 -5.03 22.70 4.26
N THR A 202 -3.69 22.75 4.42
CA THR A 202 -2.82 23.40 3.42
C THR A 202 -2.81 22.63 2.09
N THR A 203 -2.69 21.31 2.15
CA THR A 203 -2.72 20.43 0.96
C THR A 203 -4.05 20.56 0.24
N GLY A 204 -5.18 20.55 0.97
CA GLY A 204 -6.52 20.71 0.42
C GLY A 204 -6.73 22.07 -0.27
N GLY A 205 -6.22 23.14 0.32
CA GLY A 205 -6.26 24.46 -0.30
C GLY A 205 -5.49 24.54 -1.63
N LEU A 206 -4.33 23.90 -1.71
CA LEU A 206 -3.54 23.83 -2.94
C LEU A 206 -4.20 22.97 -4.01
N LEU A 207 -4.76 21.81 -3.64
CA LEU A 207 -5.50 20.93 -4.55
C LEU A 207 -6.76 21.62 -5.12
N ASN A 208 -7.49 22.37 -4.29
CA ASN A 208 -8.64 23.14 -4.77
C ASN A 208 -8.22 24.25 -5.77
N LYS A 209 -7.09 24.92 -5.54
CA LYS A 209 -6.54 25.88 -6.53
C LYS A 209 -6.14 25.20 -7.84
N LEU A 210 -5.55 24.01 -7.79
CA LEU A 210 -5.26 23.21 -8.97
C LEU A 210 -6.56 22.86 -9.74
N ALA A 211 -7.56 22.36 -9.03
CA ALA A 211 -8.84 22.00 -9.62
C ALA A 211 -9.57 23.22 -10.25
N GLN A 212 -9.46 24.42 -9.65
CA GLN A 212 -9.98 25.65 -10.22
C GLN A 212 -9.33 26.00 -11.57
N LYS A 213 -8.02 25.75 -11.70
CA LYS A 213 -7.31 25.94 -12.98
C LYS A 213 -7.79 24.96 -14.05
N ILE A 214 -8.08 23.72 -13.69
CA ILE A 214 -8.45 22.66 -14.62
C ILE A 214 -9.95 22.71 -14.98
N LYS A 215 -10.84 22.83 -14.00
CA LYS A 215 -12.31 22.75 -14.16
C LYS A 215 -12.99 24.13 -14.24
N GLY A 216 -12.26 25.21 -13.98
CA GLY A 216 -12.83 26.54 -13.78
C GLY A 216 -13.16 26.85 -12.32
N GLU A 217 -13.25 28.14 -12.00
CA GLU A 217 -13.28 28.66 -10.63
C GLU A 217 -14.41 28.07 -9.77
N GLN A 218 -15.60 27.97 -10.29
CA GLN A 218 -16.76 27.45 -9.54
C GLN A 218 -16.72 25.92 -9.37
N ALA A 219 -16.42 25.18 -10.42
CA ALA A 219 -16.42 23.72 -10.40
C ALA A 219 -15.25 23.15 -9.58
N GLY A 220 -14.09 23.83 -9.54
CA GLY A 220 -12.91 23.42 -8.80
C GLY A 220 -12.89 23.87 -7.33
N LYS A 221 -13.77 24.79 -6.92
CA LYS A 221 -13.69 25.46 -5.61
C LYS A 221 -13.69 24.52 -4.40
N ASN A 222 -14.42 23.43 -4.45
CA ASN A 222 -14.56 22.44 -3.39
C ASN A 222 -14.29 21.02 -3.92
N TRP A 223 -13.32 20.89 -4.82
CA TRP A 223 -12.95 19.60 -5.39
C TRP A 223 -12.46 18.62 -4.34
N VAL A 224 -11.73 19.13 -3.34
CA VAL A 224 -11.32 18.43 -2.15
C VAL A 224 -11.99 19.08 -0.93
N THR A 225 -12.49 18.28 0.00
CA THR A 225 -12.93 18.74 1.33
C THR A 225 -11.70 18.94 2.22
N PRO A 226 -11.34 20.20 2.57
CA PRO A 226 -10.19 20.45 3.44
C PRO A 226 -10.60 20.23 4.91
N TYR A 227 -9.82 19.43 5.62
CA TYR A 227 -9.85 19.31 7.07
C TYR A 227 -8.87 20.31 7.71
N ARG A 228 -8.68 20.25 9.03
CA ARG A 228 -7.65 21.07 9.69
C ARG A 228 -6.26 20.70 9.14
N SER A 229 -5.26 21.56 9.37
CA SER A 229 -3.87 21.16 9.11
C SER A 229 -3.47 20.02 10.04
N GLY A 230 -2.53 19.16 9.63
CA GLY A 230 -2.07 17.99 10.40
C GLY A 230 -1.78 18.35 11.87
N PRO A 231 -0.87 19.31 12.15
CA PRO A 231 -0.54 19.73 13.53
C PRO A 231 -1.71 20.30 14.33
N LEU A 232 -2.80 20.67 13.71
CA LEU A 232 -4.04 21.14 14.36
C LEU A 232 -5.13 20.07 14.41
N GLY A 233 -4.76 18.79 14.23
CA GLY A 233 -5.65 17.64 14.36
C GLY A 233 -6.34 17.20 13.08
N GLY A 234 -5.90 17.67 11.90
CA GLY A 234 -6.45 17.24 10.61
C GLY A 234 -6.27 15.75 10.34
N ASP A 235 -5.12 15.21 10.73
CA ASP A 235 -4.83 13.78 10.57
C ASP A 235 -5.75 12.93 11.47
N ALA A 236 -6.08 13.39 12.68
CA ALA A 236 -7.05 12.72 13.56
C ALA A 236 -8.46 12.71 12.96
N GLN A 237 -8.88 13.82 12.32
CA GLN A 237 -10.19 13.90 11.65
C GLN A 237 -10.28 12.92 10.46
N ILE A 238 -9.21 12.78 9.68
CA ILE A 238 -9.16 11.81 8.58
C ILE A 238 -9.07 10.37 9.13
N ALA A 239 -8.32 10.14 10.21
CA ALA A 239 -8.27 8.85 10.89
C ALA A 239 -9.66 8.39 11.37
N GLU A 240 -10.50 9.32 11.86
CA GLU A 240 -11.90 9.02 12.21
C GLU A 240 -12.72 8.58 11.01
N LEU A 241 -12.56 9.22 9.84
CA LEU A 241 -13.22 8.77 8.60
C LEU A 241 -12.82 7.35 8.21
N ILE A 242 -11.53 7.01 8.39
CA ILE A 242 -11.03 5.66 8.11
C ILE A 242 -11.69 4.64 9.05
N LEU A 243 -11.68 4.91 10.36
CA LEU A 243 -12.26 4.03 11.39
C LEU A 243 -13.77 3.82 11.19
N ASN A 244 -14.48 4.85 10.75
CA ASN A 244 -15.90 4.81 10.43
C ASN A 244 -16.20 4.22 9.03
N ARG A 245 -15.19 3.67 8.32
CA ARG A 245 -15.31 3.11 6.97
C ARG A 245 -15.87 4.11 5.94
N GLN A 246 -15.55 5.38 6.09
CA GLN A 246 -15.94 6.46 5.19
C GLN A 246 -14.79 6.92 4.27
N CYS A 247 -13.56 6.49 4.55
CA CYS A 247 -12.39 6.72 3.70
C CYS A 247 -11.58 5.44 3.57
N ARG A 248 -11.60 4.84 2.39
CA ARG A 248 -10.92 3.57 2.11
C ARG A 248 -9.43 3.75 1.79
N ARG A 249 -9.08 4.82 1.10
CA ARG A 249 -7.73 5.02 0.56
C ARG A 249 -7.09 6.28 1.08
N VAL A 250 -5.87 6.14 1.57
CA VAL A 250 -5.05 7.25 2.04
C VAL A 250 -3.78 7.30 1.21
N LEU A 251 -3.58 8.38 0.49
CA LEU A 251 -2.32 8.75 -0.12
C LEU A 251 -1.67 9.77 0.78
N PHE A 252 -0.72 9.30 1.58
CA PHE A 252 0.02 10.14 2.50
C PHE A 252 1.49 10.19 2.10
N LEU A 253 1.89 11.19 1.33
CA LEU A 253 3.28 11.34 0.92
C LEU A 253 4.13 11.76 2.12
N GLU A 254 4.89 10.80 2.63
CA GLU A 254 5.75 10.97 3.79
C GLU A 254 7.17 11.35 3.36
N ASP A 255 7.71 12.41 3.97
CA ASP A 255 9.13 12.71 3.91
C ASP A 255 9.86 11.86 4.96
N PRO A 256 10.68 10.88 4.56
CA PRO A 256 11.39 10.01 5.50
C PRO A 256 12.52 10.72 6.26
N HIS A 257 12.83 11.96 5.91
CA HIS A 257 13.89 12.77 6.53
C HIS A 257 13.34 13.78 7.56
N VAL A 258 12.02 13.95 7.67
CA VAL A 258 11.42 14.81 8.69
C VAL A 258 11.72 14.24 10.07
N ALA A 259 12.34 15.08 10.91
CA ALA A 259 12.59 14.74 12.30
C ALA A 259 11.29 14.66 13.09
N ARG A 260 11.16 13.66 13.89
CA ARG A 260 10.24 13.19 14.95
C ARG A 260 9.12 14.11 15.52
N GLN A 261 9.03 15.39 15.17
CA GLN A 261 8.07 16.31 15.78
C GLN A 261 6.59 16.03 15.44
N HIS A 262 6.33 15.29 14.33
CA HIS A 262 4.99 14.89 13.88
C HIS A 262 4.80 13.38 13.77
N GLU A 263 5.70 12.57 14.35
CA GLU A 263 5.66 11.10 14.24
C GLU A 263 4.34 10.52 14.80
N ALA A 264 3.79 11.13 15.84
CA ALA A 264 2.53 10.69 16.43
C ALA A 264 1.34 10.88 15.47
N ASP A 265 1.29 11.99 14.74
CA ASP A 265 0.20 12.30 13.82
C ASP A 265 0.25 11.38 12.58
N ILE A 266 1.46 11.14 12.05
CA ILE A 266 1.70 10.19 10.95
C ILE A 266 1.22 8.78 11.34
N GLN A 267 1.55 8.35 12.56
CA GLN A 267 1.17 7.04 13.05
C GLN A 267 -0.35 6.88 13.23
N LEU A 268 -1.11 7.97 13.46
CA LEU A 268 -2.56 7.90 13.59
C LEU A 268 -3.25 7.36 12.32
N LEU A 269 -2.85 7.85 11.16
CA LEU A 269 -3.44 7.42 9.88
C LEU A 269 -3.12 5.96 9.57
N ASP A 270 -1.85 5.56 9.72
CA ASP A 270 -1.43 4.17 9.58
C ASP A 270 -2.17 3.25 10.57
N ARG A 271 -2.24 3.68 11.84
CA ARG A 271 -2.92 2.92 12.89
C ARG A 271 -4.41 2.76 12.58
N ALA A 272 -5.08 3.82 12.13
CA ALA A 272 -6.48 3.77 11.73
C ALA A 272 -6.69 2.79 10.58
N ALA A 273 -5.87 2.86 9.52
CA ALA A 273 -5.94 1.93 8.39
C ALA A 273 -5.71 0.47 8.82
N ARG A 274 -4.73 0.21 9.69
CA ARG A 274 -4.43 -1.13 10.23
C ARG A 274 -5.54 -1.65 11.14
N THR A 275 -6.24 -0.79 11.88
CA THR A 275 -7.39 -1.17 12.71
C THR A 275 -8.55 -1.70 11.88
N VAL A 276 -8.77 -1.16 10.69
CA VAL A 276 -9.77 -1.62 9.71
C VAL A 276 -9.08 -2.24 8.49
N SER A 277 -8.15 -3.15 8.74
CA SER A 277 -7.21 -3.73 7.77
C SER A 277 -7.89 -4.38 6.55
N ASP A 278 -9.09 -4.90 6.70
CA ASP A 278 -9.93 -5.46 5.64
C ASP A 278 -10.54 -4.40 4.72
N TYR A 279 -10.56 -3.15 5.15
CA TYR A 279 -11.24 -2.06 4.48
C TYR A 279 -10.27 -1.02 3.90
N ALA A 280 -9.30 -0.53 4.70
CA ALA A 280 -8.51 0.62 4.33
C ALA A 280 -7.07 0.29 3.93
N SER A 281 -6.50 1.16 3.10
CA SER A 281 -5.09 1.13 2.70
C SER A 281 -4.46 2.51 2.82
N CYS A 282 -3.15 2.53 3.20
CA CYS A 282 -2.33 3.73 3.22
C CYS A 282 -1.10 3.51 2.33
N ARG A 283 -0.76 4.50 1.51
CA ARG A 283 0.42 4.52 0.63
C ARG A 283 1.20 5.79 0.89
N SER A 284 2.53 5.66 1.04
CA SER A 284 3.34 6.76 1.58
C SER A 284 4.47 7.22 0.65
N ASP A 285 4.82 6.46 -0.37
CA ASP A 285 5.87 6.81 -1.30
C ASP A 285 5.34 7.36 -2.64
N VAL A 286 6.06 8.32 -3.23
CA VAL A 286 5.62 9.01 -4.45
C VAL A 286 5.55 8.06 -5.64
N GLN A 287 6.55 7.17 -5.80
CA GLN A 287 6.64 6.29 -6.96
C GLN A 287 5.57 5.19 -6.90
N GLY A 288 5.37 4.61 -5.73
CA GLY A 288 4.32 3.62 -5.51
C GLY A 288 2.91 4.19 -5.69
N VAL A 289 2.69 5.45 -5.28
CA VAL A 289 1.42 6.15 -5.52
C VAL A 289 1.18 6.39 -7.01
N ASP A 290 2.18 6.88 -7.75
CA ASP A 290 2.07 7.10 -9.19
C ASP A 290 1.78 5.79 -9.93
N ARG A 291 2.58 4.73 -9.65
CA ARG A 291 2.34 3.40 -10.22
C ARG A 291 0.93 2.90 -9.93
N TRP A 292 0.50 3.01 -8.68
CA TRP A 292 -0.83 2.57 -8.26
C TRP A 292 -1.94 3.31 -9.02
N LEU A 293 -1.86 4.64 -9.17
CA LEU A 293 -2.83 5.43 -9.95
C LEU A 293 -2.85 5.00 -11.42
N ASN A 294 -1.70 4.76 -12.04
CA ASN A 294 -1.61 4.24 -13.40
C ASN A 294 -2.28 2.87 -13.54
N LEU A 295 -2.07 1.97 -12.59
CA LEU A 295 -2.67 0.63 -12.62
C LEU A 295 -4.18 0.64 -12.34
N LEU A 296 -4.66 1.56 -11.50
CA LEU A 296 -6.09 1.79 -11.33
C LEU A 296 -6.75 2.22 -12.65
N ALA A 297 -6.13 3.16 -13.37
CA ALA A 297 -6.61 3.60 -14.68
C ALA A 297 -6.64 2.43 -15.67
N LEU A 298 -5.58 1.61 -15.70
CA LEU A 298 -5.50 0.43 -16.54
C LEU A 298 -6.63 -0.58 -16.24
N ARG A 299 -6.82 -0.92 -14.96
CA ARG A 299 -7.91 -1.83 -14.55
C ARG A 299 -9.26 -1.31 -14.98
N GLY A 300 -9.51 -0.01 -14.78
CA GLY A 300 -10.79 0.62 -15.17
C GLY A 300 -11.06 0.65 -16.68
N GLN A 301 -10.05 0.45 -17.53
CA GLN A 301 -10.22 0.32 -18.99
C GLN A 301 -10.53 -1.13 -19.41
N MET A 302 -10.27 -2.10 -18.55
CA MET A 302 -10.44 -3.54 -18.82
C MET A 302 -11.73 -4.11 -18.20
N SER A 303 -12.42 -3.34 -17.35
CA SER A 303 -13.66 -3.71 -16.63
C SER A 303 -14.92 -3.53 -17.46
#